data_58142a05335467a78ea84c1807701c20
#
_entry.id   58142a05335467a78ea84c1807701c20
#
_cell.length_a   1.000
_cell.length_b   1.000
_cell.length_c   1.000
_cell.angle_alpha   90.00
_cell.angle_beta   90.00
_cell.angle_gamma   90.00
#
_symmetry.space_group_name_H-M   'P 1'
#
loop_
_entity.id
_entity.type
_entity.pdbx_description
1 polymer ?
#
loop_
_entity_poly.entity_id
_entity_poly.type
_entity_poly.pdbx_seq_one_letter_code
_entity_poly.pdbx_strand_id
1 'polypeptide(L)'
;YKYHAWVGPENNLSNMLGFVVTRQEFEYNLSKGTQITAFSSVTEEEAEEIRNAELLLKNRIRRSDISKFPLLQLSRRLGLDDFEFGCVAMAFILKLDKKYEKIIAYLQDDVTSRLPKFELVCQLLSEPGEVVASNLARFTRKGLFSSLFDGERWARGELCLNHLVEEFILGITPQLEPGMELFGPDLPLDKLLIRQEFAGLLRRMVESGGRGLTILKGPEGAGKRFLLKHAMKALGKTCLFADLRQVPGDIQQGVCQAMMLAVLTGSSLCLYHVEAVMSGEQASLSAFEQALA
;
A
#
# COMPACT_ATOMS: atom_id res chain seq x y z
N TYR A 1 3.56 15.82 -25.20
CA TYR A 1 3.06 16.81 -26.19
C TYR A 1 3.86 18.12 -26.12
N LYS A 2 4.08 18.70 -24.93
CA LYS A 2 4.92 19.92 -24.77
C LYS A 2 6.38 19.69 -25.15
N TYR A 3 6.93 18.54 -24.85
CA TYR A 3 8.30 18.18 -25.20
C TYR A 3 8.50 18.06 -26.70
N HIS A 4 7.60 17.36 -27.40
CA HIS A 4 7.66 17.22 -28.88
C HIS A 4 7.32 18.48 -29.64
N ALA A 5 6.51 19.37 -29.11
CA ALA A 5 6.25 20.67 -29.73
C ALA A 5 7.44 21.66 -29.62
N TRP A 6 8.35 21.39 -28.67
CA TRP A 6 9.50 22.25 -28.39
C TRP A 6 10.80 21.77 -29.07
N VAL A 7 10.96 20.46 -29.27
CA VAL A 7 12.05 19.87 -30.06
C VAL A 7 11.62 19.87 -31.51
N GLY A 8 11.93 20.97 -32.23
CA GLY A 8 11.62 21.10 -33.65
C GLY A 8 12.20 19.98 -34.51
N PRO A 9 11.70 19.79 -35.77
CA PRO A 9 12.04 18.67 -36.62
C PRO A 9 13.50 18.60 -37.10
N GLU A 10 14.36 19.53 -36.73
CA GLU A 10 15.75 19.59 -37.18
C GLU A 10 16.74 18.72 -36.38
N ASN A 11 16.32 18.08 -35.31
CA ASN A 11 17.22 17.27 -34.45
C ASN A 11 17.09 15.76 -34.66
N ASN A 12 17.03 15.29 -35.90
CA ASN A 12 17.08 13.84 -36.22
C ASN A 12 18.41 13.16 -35.85
N LEU A 13 19.43 13.92 -35.46
CA LEU A 13 20.72 13.38 -34.97
C LEU A 13 20.73 13.12 -33.46
N SER A 14 19.83 13.73 -32.69
CA SER A 14 19.75 13.53 -31.24
C SER A 14 19.12 12.19 -30.85
N ASN A 15 18.34 11.58 -31.71
CA ASN A 15 17.73 10.25 -31.46
C ASN A 15 18.76 9.11 -31.39
N MET A 16 19.99 9.31 -31.87
CA MET A 16 21.10 8.36 -31.72
C MET A 16 21.99 8.64 -30.51
N LEU A 17 21.86 9.79 -29.87
CA LEU A 17 22.73 10.28 -28.79
C LEU A 17 21.99 10.33 -27.45
N GLY A 18 21.05 9.42 -27.19
CA GLY A 18 20.25 9.35 -25.95
C GLY A 18 21.04 9.26 -24.61
N PHE A 19 22.35 9.61 -24.64
CA PHE A 19 23.22 9.67 -23.48
C PHE A 19 23.80 11.07 -23.20
N VAL A 20 23.45 12.07 -23.99
CA VAL A 20 23.97 13.43 -23.79
C VAL A 20 22.83 14.41 -23.62
N VAL A 21 22.69 14.95 -22.41
CA VAL A 21 21.74 16.03 -22.12
C VAL A 21 22.16 17.25 -22.94
N THR A 22 21.33 17.69 -23.87
CA THR A 22 21.58 18.89 -24.64
C THR A 22 21.46 20.14 -23.77
N ARG A 23 22.15 21.24 -24.16
CA ARG A 23 22.02 22.52 -23.43
C ARG A 23 20.56 22.99 -23.35
N GLN A 24 19.77 22.73 -24.37
CA GLN A 24 18.36 23.07 -24.43
C GLN A 24 17.53 22.23 -23.46
N GLU A 25 17.79 20.92 -23.34
CA GLU A 25 17.20 20.07 -22.31
C GLU A 25 17.58 20.51 -20.91
N PHE A 26 18.82 20.89 -20.70
CA PHE A 26 19.31 21.42 -19.43
C PHE A 26 18.57 22.71 -19.05
N GLU A 27 18.48 23.68 -19.97
CA GLU A 27 17.76 24.95 -19.77
C GLU A 27 16.26 24.71 -19.55
N TYR A 28 15.65 23.76 -20.28
CA TYR A 28 14.26 23.36 -20.09
C TYR A 28 14.04 22.74 -18.69
N ASN A 29 14.89 21.81 -18.29
CA ASN A 29 14.77 21.17 -16.97
C ASN A 29 15.01 22.18 -15.81
N LEU A 30 15.88 23.16 -15.99
CA LEU A 30 16.07 24.26 -15.03
C LEU A 30 14.82 25.17 -14.95
N SER A 31 14.15 25.38 -16.07
CA SER A 31 12.92 26.20 -16.10
C SER A 31 11.71 25.48 -15.55
N LYS A 32 11.77 24.15 -15.45
CA LYS A 32 10.77 23.28 -14.83
C LYS A 32 10.81 23.52 -13.32
N GLY A 33 9.91 24.35 -12.81
CA GLY A 33 9.78 24.52 -11.35
C GLY A 33 9.45 23.19 -10.66
N THR A 34 9.62 23.14 -9.35
CA THR A 34 9.19 22.00 -8.49
C THR A 34 7.67 21.91 -8.33
N GLN A 35 6.93 22.85 -8.89
CA GLN A 35 5.47 22.87 -8.85
C GLN A 35 4.87 22.09 -10.02
N ILE A 36 3.83 21.33 -9.73
CA ILE A 36 3.04 20.63 -10.73
C ILE A 36 2.28 21.65 -11.55
N THR A 37 2.55 21.69 -12.85
CA THR A 37 1.86 22.58 -13.78
C THR A 37 0.70 21.85 -14.45
N ALA A 38 -0.46 22.50 -14.56
CA ALA A 38 -1.59 21.95 -15.31
C ALA A 38 -1.19 21.69 -16.77
N PHE A 39 -1.64 20.58 -17.33
CA PHE A 39 -1.56 20.33 -18.77
C PHE A 39 -2.48 21.31 -19.48
N SER A 40 -1.91 22.33 -20.12
CA SER A 40 -2.65 23.45 -20.72
C SER A 40 -3.22 23.14 -22.12
N SER A 41 -3.31 21.87 -22.52
CA SER A 41 -3.70 21.47 -23.88
C SER A 41 -5.01 20.65 -23.96
N VAL A 42 -5.70 20.47 -22.84
CA VAL A 42 -7.01 19.82 -22.85
C VAL A 42 -8.05 20.88 -23.18
N THR A 43 -8.86 20.66 -24.21
CA THR A 43 -9.96 21.54 -24.56
C THR A 43 -11.05 21.47 -23.48
N GLU A 44 -11.90 22.52 -23.39
CA GLU A 44 -13.01 22.54 -22.40
C GLU A 44 -13.96 21.36 -22.62
N GLU A 45 -14.19 20.95 -23.88
CA GLU A 45 -15.01 19.79 -24.23
C GLU A 45 -14.41 18.49 -23.72
N GLU A 46 -13.12 18.26 -23.95
CA GLU A 46 -12.40 17.08 -23.44
C GLU A 46 -12.38 17.04 -21.91
N ALA A 47 -12.20 18.18 -21.25
CA ALA A 47 -12.23 18.29 -19.80
C ALA A 47 -13.63 17.96 -19.25
N GLU A 48 -14.70 18.35 -19.95
CA GLU A 48 -16.06 18.02 -19.57
C GLU A 48 -16.37 16.52 -19.78
N GLU A 49 -15.90 15.92 -20.86
CA GLU A 49 -16.01 14.47 -21.09
C GLU A 49 -15.33 13.66 -19.97
N ILE A 50 -14.12 14.07 -19.57
CA ILE A 50 -13.39 13.43 -18.47
C ILE A 50 -14.18 13.55 -17.17
N ARG A 51 -14.66 14.75 -16.81
CA ARG A 51 -15.47 14.97 -15.61
C ARG A 51 -16.74 14.11 -15.60
N ASN A 52 -17.42 14.01 -16.75
CA ASN A 52 -18.60 13.17 -16.88
C ASN A 52 -18.28 11.67 -16.73
N ALA A 53 -17.18 11.21 -17.32
CA ALA A 53 -16.73 9.82 -17.18
C ALA A 53 -16.37 9.48 -15.72
N GLU A 54 -15.68 10.38 -15.01
CA GLU A 54 -15.37 10.24 -13.58
C GLU A 54 -16.64 10.17 -12.73
N LEU A 55 -17.61 11.05 -12.98
CA LEU A 55 -18.87 11.06 -12.25
C LEU A 55 -19.64 9.76 -12.46
N LEU A 56 -19.68 9.25 -13.69
CA LEU A 56 -20.29 7.96 -14.02
C LEU A 56 -19.59 6.81 -13.29
N LEU A 57 -18.26 6.80 -13.28
CA LEU A 57 -17.46 5.80 -12.58
C LEU A 57 -17.72 5.84 -11.07
N LYS A 58 -17.65 7.02 -10.45
CA LYS A 58 -17.94 7.21 -9.01
C LYS A 58 -19.35 6.73 -8.65
N ASN A 59 -20.35 7.01 -9.50
CA ASN A 59 -21.72 6.54 -9.28
C ASN A 59 -21.85 5.02 -9.44
N ARG A 60 -21.13 4.40 -10.37
CA ARG A 60 -21.09 2.94 -10.52
C ARG A 60 -20.44 2.27 -9.31
N ILE A 61 -19.31 2.80 -8.84
CA ILE A 61 -18.61 2.30 -7.65
C ILE A 61 -19.54 2.35 -6.42
N ARG A 62 -20.25 3.45 -6.20
CA ARG A 62 -21.20 3.62 -5.09
C ARG A 62 -22.34 2.59 -5.08
N ARG A 63 -22.77 2.13 -6.26
CA ARG A 63 -23.85 1.14 -6.43
C ARG A 63 -23.35 -0.29 -6.48
N SER A 64 -22.04 -0.51 -6.58
CA SER A 64 -21.44 -1.82 -6.70
C SER A 64 -21.20 -2.45 -5.33
N ASP A 65 -21.29 -3.77 -5.28
CA ASP A 65 -20.86 -4.54 -4.12
C ASP A 65 -19.32 -4.54 -4.06
N ILE A 66 -18.78 -3.75 -3.14
CA ILE A 66 -17.34 -3.56 -2.97
C ILE A 66 -16.62 -4.88 -2.67
N SER A 67 -17.33 -5.88 -2.10
CA SER A 67 -16.74 -7.19 -1.81
C SER A 67 -16.22 -7.92 -3.06
N LYS A 68 -16.69 -7.55 -4.23
CA LYS A 68 -16.29 -8.12 -5.53
C LYS A 68 -15.10 -7.40 -6.19
N PHE A 69 -14.64 -6.31 -5.60
CA PHE A 69 -13.58 -5.47 -6.17
C PHE A 69 -12.41 -5.32 -5.19
N PRO A 70 -11.41 -6.22 -5.24
CA PRO A 70 -10.31 -6.22 -4.27
C PRO A 70 -9.57 -4.88 -4.17
N LEU A 71 -9.34 -4.17 -5.28
CA LEU A 71 -8.71 -2.86 -5.26
C LEU A 71 -9.52 -1.82 -4.47
N LEU A 72 -10.85 -1.82 -4.60
CA LEU A 72 -11.74 -0.95 -3.82
C LEU A 72 -11.81 -1.37 -2.34
N GLN A 73 -11.75 -2.68 -2.06
CA GLN A 73 -11.65 -3.17 -0.69
C GLN A 73 -10.36 -2.68 -0.03
N LEU A 74 -9.22 -2.77 -0.72
CA LEU A 74 -7.93 -2.28 -0.25
C LEU A 74 -8.00 -0.79 0.07
N SER A 75 -8.48 0.02 -0.87
CA SER A 75 -8.66 1.47 -0.70
C SER A 75 -9.49 1.78 0.54
N ARG A 76 -10.61 1.09 0.74
CA ARG A 76 -11.50 1.31 1.88
C ARG A 76 -10.86 0.89 3.22
N ARG A 77 -10.16 -0.25 3.26
CA ARG A 77 -9.49 -0.76 4.47
C ARG A 77 -8.39 0.16 4.96
N LEU A 78 -7.63 0.73 4.02
CA LEU A 78 -6.53 1.64 4.30
C LEU A 78 -6.97 3.11 4.41
N GLY A 79 -8.18 3.44 3.95
CA GLY A 79 -8.67 4.82 3.88
C GLY A 79 -7.85 5.66 2.91
N LEU A 80 -7.50 5.08 1.73
CA LEU A 80 -6.73 5.76 0.70
C LEU A 80 -7.50 6.96 0.15
N ASP A 81 -6.84 8.09 0.02
CA ASP A 81 -7.37 9.24 -0.70
C ASP A 81 -7.25 9.04 -2.23
N ASP A 82 -7.77 9.98 -3.03
CA ASP A 82 -7.81 9.85 -4.50
C ASP A 82 -6.40 9.76 -5.10
N PHE A 83 -5.42 10.48 -4.56
CA PHE A 83 -4.03 10.41 -5.00
C PHE A 83 -3.40 9.05 -4.67
N GLU A 84 -3.55 8.59 -3.43
CA GLU A 84 -3.02 7.30 -2.97
C GLU A 84 -3.65 6.12 -3.73
N PHE A 85 -4.96 6.18 -3.95
CA PHE A 85 -5.66 5.20 -4.79
C PHE A 85 -5.14 5.22 -6.22
N GLY A 86 -4.93 6.40 -6.79
CA GLY A 86 -4.36 6.57 -8.12
C GLY A 86 -2.95 5.97 -8.24
N CYS A 87 -2.10 6.14 -7.22
CA CYS A 87 -0.77 5.52 -7.18
C CYS A 87 -0.85 3.99 -7.25
N VAL A 88 -1.72 3.38 -6.45
CA VAL A 88 -1.91 1.92 -6.46
C VAL A 88 -2.46 1.45 -7.81
N ALA A 89 -3.48 2.14 -8.34
CA ALA A 89 -4.07 1.81 -9.63
C ALA A 89 -3.06 1.94 -10.78
N MET A 90 -2.22 2.99 -10.78
CA MET A 90 -1.20 3.21 -11.79
C MET A 90 -0.09 2.15 -11.75
N ALA A 91 0.33 1.74 -10.57
CA ALA A 91 1.29 0.65 -10.43
C ALA A 91 0.69 -0.71 -10.86
N PHE A 92 -0.61 -0.91 -10.63
CA PHE A 92 -1.31 -2.16 -10.97
C PHE A 92 -1.64 -2.29 -12.47
N ILE A 93 -1.96 -1.20 -13.17
CA ILE A 93 -2.41 -1.24 -14.56
C ILE A 93 -1.38 -1.87 -15.52
N LEU A 94 -0.10 -1.77 -15.17
CA LEU A 94 1.01 -2.39 -15.92
C LEU A 94 0.93 -3.91 -15.95
N LYS A 95 0.33 -4.51 -14.93
CA LYS A 95 0.11 -5.96 -14.86
C LYS A 95 -1.07 -6.41 -15.71
N LEU A 96 -2.02 -5.52 -15.95
CA LEU A 96 -3.21 -5.81 -16.76
C LEU A 96 -2.93 -5.76 -18.26
N ASP A 97 -2.13 -4.78 -18.71
CA ASP A 97 -1.86 -4.62 -20.13
C ASP A 97 -0.50 -3.97 -20.38
N LYS A 98 0.37 -4.68 -21.09
CA LYS A 98 1.73 -4.24 -21.48
C LYS A 98 1.78 -2.95 -22.32
N LYS A 99 0.64 -2.53 -22.91
CA LYS A 99 0.62 -1.26 -23.63
C LYS A 99 0.96 -0.07 -22.72
N TYR A 100 0.58 -0.15 -21.44
CA TYR A 100 0.86 0.91 -20.48
C TYR A 100 2.35 1.05 -20.15
N GLU A 101 3.15 -0.02 -20.22
CA GLU A 101 4.60 0.08 -20.12
C GLU A 101 5.19 1.03 -21.17
N LYS A 102 4.69 0.93 -22.41
CA LYS A 102 5.14 1.80 -23.51
C LYS A 102 4.66 3.24 -23.33
N ILE A 103 3.43 3.41 -22.86
CA ILE A 103 2.87 4.74 -22.59
C ILE A 103 3.67 5.43 -21.48
N ILE A 104 3.98 4.72 -20.40
CA ILE A 104 4.78 5.25 -19.29
C ILE A 104 6.19 5.59 -19.73
N ALA A 105 6.87 4.70 -20.45
CA ALA A 105 8.20 4.96 -21.00
C ALA A 105 8.21 6.22 -21.89
N TYR A 106 7.18 6.41 -22.71
CA TYR A 106 7.02 7.60 -23.54
C TYR A 106 6.80 8.87 -22.72
N LEU A 107 5.92 8.82 -21.72
CA LEU A 107 5.62 9.98 -20.85
C LEU A 107 6.81 10.41 -19.99
N GLN A 108 7.69 9.46 -19.64
CA GLN A 108 8.92 9.71 -18.88
C GLN A 108 10.11 10.09 -19.75
N ASP A 109 9.95 10.01 -21.07
CA ASP A 109 11.04 10.14 -22.03
C ASP A 109 12.23 9.19 -21.74
N ASP A 110 11.92 8.00 -21.24
CA ASP A 110 12.88 6.99 -20.80
C ASP A 110 12.46 5.60 -21.27
N VAL A 111 12.98 5.19 -22.41
CA VAL A 111 12.65 3.89 -23.03
C VAL A 111 13.19 2.69 -22.23
N THR A 112 14.08 2.93 -21.27
CA THR A 112 14.65 1.88 -20.41
C THR A 112 13.82 1.62 -19.18
N SER A 113 13.09 2.64 -18.67
CA SER A 113 12.23 2.55 -17.50
C SER A 113 10.77 2.33 -17.92
N ARG A 114 10.25 1.16 -17.58
CA ARG A 114 8.87 0.76 -17.88
C ARG A 114 7.94 0.93 -16.68
N LEU A 115 8.50 1.20 -15.51
CA LEU A 115 7.75 1.46 -14.28
C LEU A 115 7.51 2.96 -14.12
N PRO A 116 6.37 3.39 -13.58
CA PRO A 116 6.11 4.79 -13.35
C PRO A 116 7.05 5.32 -12.27
N LYS A 117 7.77 6.39 -12.59
CA LYS A 117 8.55 7.14 -11.62
C LYS A 117 7.63 8.03 -10.80
N PHE A 118 7.98 8.26 -9.56
CA PHE A 118 7.19 9.07 -8.63
C PHE A 118 6.88 10.48 -9.18
N GLU A 119 7.84 11.08 -9.89
CA GLU A 119 7.64 12.39 -10.54
C GLU A 119 6.49 12.36 -11.54
N LEU A 120 6.44 11.35 -12.43
CA LEU A 120 5.35 11.19 -13.40
C LEU A 120 4.02 10.99 -12.68
N VAL A 121 4.00 10.18 -11.63
CA VAL A 121 2.78 9.91 -10.84
C VAL A 121 2.25 11.21 -10.23
N CYS A 122 3.13 12.02 -9.62
CA CYS A 122 2.74 13.32 -9.11
C CYS A 122 2.22 14.25 -10.21
N GLN A 123 2.86 14.27 -11.38
CA GLN A 123 2.41 15.11 -12.50
C GLN A 123 1.01 14.73 -13.03
N LEU A 124 0.65 13.45 -12.97
CA LEU A 124 -0.61 12.94 -13.48
C LEU A 124 -1.75 12.98 -12.47
N LEU A 125 -1.45 12.79 -11.17
CA LEU A 125 -2.47 12.57 -10.14
C LEU A 125 -2.61 13.73 -9.16
N SER A 126 -1.66 14.67 -9.11
CA SER A 126 -1.73 15.79 -8.17
C SER A 126 -2.46 16.99 -8.76
N GLU A 127 -3.05 17.77 -7.88
CA GLU A 127 -3.69 19.02 -8.27
C GLU A 127 -2.66 20.06 -8.75
N PRO A 128 -3.04 20.92 -9.70
CA PRO A 128 -2.16 21.99 -10.16
C PRO A 128 -1.72 22.91 -9.02
N GLY A 129 -0.42 23.15 -8.92
CA GLY A 129 0.18 23.98 -7.86
C GLY A 129 0.68 23.20 -6.64
N GLU A 130 0.38 21.92 -6.52
CA GLU A 130 1.02 21.08 -5.50
C GLU A 130 2.51 20.88 -5.77
N VAL A 131 3.27 20.66 -4.69
CA VAL A 131 4.72 20.42 -4.77
C VAL A 131 4.98 18.93 -4.62
N VAL A 132 5.81 18.37 -5.50
CA VAL A 132 6.21 16.93 -5.48
C VAL A 132 6.67 16.50 -4.08
N ALA A 133 7.42 17.36 -3.37
CA ALA A 133 7.89 17.08 -2.02
C ALA A 133 6.74 16.87 -1.00
N SER A 134 5.60 17.55 -1.17
CA SER A 134 4.44 17.38 -0.30
C SER A 134 3.83 15.98 -0.44
N ASN A 135 3.74 15.50 -1.67
CA ASN A 135 3.23 14.15 -1.96
C ASN A 135 4.21 13.07 -1.52
N LEU A 136 5.52 13.30 -1.69
CA LEU A 136 6.55 12.41 -1.14
C LEU A 136 6.46 12.31 0.39
N ALA A 137 6.22 13.43 1.09
CA ALA A 137 6.02 13.44 2.54
C ALA A 137 4.77 12.66 2.98
N ARG A 138 3.71 12.61 2.15
CA ARG A 138 2.52 11.77 2.39
C ARG A 138 2.88 10.28 2.39
N PHE A 139 3.70 9.83 1.45
CA PHE A 139 4.20 8.46 1.40
C PHE A 139 5.01 8.08 2.64
N THR A 140 5.87 8.97 3.12
CA THR A 140 6.71 8.69 4.29
C THR A 140 5.94 8.72 5.61
N ARG A 141 4.86 9.50 5.71
CA ARG A 141 4.05 9.62 6.94
C ARG A 141 3.11 8.45 7.21
N LYS A 142 2.67 7.76 6.17
CA LYS A 142 1.78 6.61 6.30
C LYS A 142 2.58 5.32 6.10
N GLY A 143 3.24 4.83 7.17
CA GLY A 143 4.11 3.67 7.11
C GLY A 143 3.49 2.45 6.40
N LEU A 144 2.19 2.19 6.62
CA LEU A 144 1.50 1.08 5.95
C LEU A 144 1.26 1.35 4.46
N PHE A 145 1.10 2.61 4.03
CA PHE A 145 0.93 2.94 2.62
C PHE A 145 2.21 2.68 1.82
N SER A 146 3.37 3.03 2.34
CA SER A 146 4.65 2.74 1.69
C SER A 146 4.90 1.23 1.54
N SER A 147 4.40 0.43 2.48
CA SER A 147 4.52 -1.04 2.43
C SER A 147 3.66 -1.70 1.34
N LEU A 148 2.73 -0.96 0.70
CA LEU A 148 2.01 -1.43 -0.49
C LEU A 148 2.92 -1.59 -1.70
N PHE A 149 4.08 -0.94 -1.68
CA PHE A 149 5.04 -0.93 -2.79
C PHE A 149 6.28 -1.73 -2.45
N ASP A 150 6.96 -2.20 -3.50
CA ASP A 150 8.25 -2.85 -3.38
C ASP A 150 9.31 -1.86 -2.89
N GLY A 151 9.93 -2.13 -1.74
CA GLY A 151 10.85 -1.20 -1.10
C GLY A 151 12.12 -0.92 -1.90
N GLU A 152 12.64 -1.91 -2.64
CA GLU A 152 13.84 -1.72 -3.47
C GLU A 152 13.53 -0.83 -4.68
N ARG A 153 12.37 -1.02 -5.31
CA ARG A 153 11.91 -0.20 -6.42
C ARG A 153 11.59 1.21 -5.96
N TRP A 154 10.90 1.32 -4.85
CA TRP A 154 10.60 2.59 -4.21
C TRP A 154 11.86 3.41 -3.92
N ALA A 155 12.92 2.79 -3.40
CA ALA A 155 14.21 3.46 -3.17
C ALA A 155 14.85 4.04 -4.45
N ARG A 156 14.47 3.52 -5.62
CA ARG A 156 14.87 4.05 -6.94
C ARG A 156 13.89 5.06 -7.52
N GLY A 157 12.86 5.43 -6.76
CA GLY A 157 11.81 6.34 -7.22
C GLY A 157 10.81 5.70 -8.18
N GLU A 158 10.75 4.37 -8.27
CA GLU A 158 9.85 3.61 -9.14
C GLU A 158 8.66 3.06 -8.34
N LEU A 159 7.43 3.21 -8.84
CA LEU A 159 6.26 2.58 -8.24
C LEU A 159 6.07 1.18 -8.81
N CYS A 160 6.23 0.20 -7.94
CA CYS A 160 5.92 -1.19 -8.20
C CYS A 160 5.19 -1.73 -6.98
N LEU A 161 4.07 -2.41 -7.15
CA LEU A 161 3.36 -2.98 -6.02
C LEU A 161 4.14 -4.12 -5.38
N ASN A 162 3.96 -4.28 -4.08
CA ASN A 162 4.36 -5.47 -3.36
C ASN A 162 3.57 -6.67 -3.91
N HIS A 163 4.22 -7.83 -4.05
CA HIS A 163 3.60 -9.02 -4.64
C HIS A 163 2.33 -9.48 -3.90
N LEU A 164 2.28 -9.37 -2.56
CA LEU A 164 1.09 -9.72 -1.77
C LEU A 164 -0.11 -8.83 -2.14
N VAL A 165 0.16 -7.56 -2.41
CA VAL A 165 -0.88 -6.61 -2.83
C VAL A 165 -1.36 -6.91 -4.24
N GLU A 166 -0.44 -7.24 -5.15
CA GLU A 166 -0.76 -7.66 -6.52
C GLU A 166 -1.65 -8.91 -6.51
N GLU A 167 -1.24 -9.95 -5.78
CA GLU A 167 -2.00 -11.19 -5.62
C GLU A 167 -3.39 -10.92 -5.06
N PHE A 168 -3.50 -10.11 -4.01
CA PHE A 168 -4.79 -9.74 -3.45
C PHE A 168 -5.70 -9.03 -4.45
N ILE A 169 -5.18 -8.06 -5.23
CA ILE A 169 -5.97 -7.35 -6.24
C ILE A 169 -6.41 -8.31 -7.36
N LEU A 170 -5.60 -9.30 -7.70
CA LEU A 170 -5.93 -10.36 -8.66
C LEU A 170 -6.92 -11.40 -8.11
N GLY A 171 -7.31 -11.31 -6.84
CA GLY A 171 -8.21 -12.27 -6.19
C GLY A 171 -7.51 -13.57 -5.79
N ILE A 172 -6.19 -13.59 -5.77
CA ILE A 172 -5.39 -14.73 -5.29
C ILE A 172 -5.34 -14.64 -3.76
N THR A 173 -5.61 -15.75 -3.09
CA THR A 173 -5.49 -15.80 -1.62
C THR A 173 -4.02 -15.71 -1.23
N PRO A 174 -3.60 -14.71 -0.43
CA PRO A 174 -2.22 -14.57 0.01
C PRO A 174 -1.76 -15.82 0.77
N GLN A 175 -0.57 -16.30 0.46
CA GLN A 175 0.05 -17.38 1.22
C GLN A 175 0.56 -16.83 2.55
N LEU A 176 0.32 -17.62 3.62
CA LEU A 176 0.82 -17.28 4.95
C LEU A 176 2.28 -17.69 5.07
N GLU A 177 3.09 -16.81 5.63
CA GLU A 177 4.48 -17.10 5.92
C GLU A 177 4.63 -18.07 7.12
N PRO A 178 5.77 -18.76 7.25
CA PRO A 178 6.05 -19.55 8.43
C PRO A 178 5.86 -18.76 9.73
N GLY A 179 5.22 -19.35 10.72
CA GLY A 179 4.91 -18.70 11.98
C GLY A 179 3.62 -17.86 11.95
N MET A 180 2.91 -17.79 10.82
CA MET A 180 1.61 -17.10 10.71
C MET A 180 0.46 -18.09 10.61
N GLU A 181 -0.64 -17.79 11.30
CA GLU A 181 -1.87 -18.58 11.32
C GLU A 181 -3.08 -17.66 11.19
N LEU A 182 -3.91 -17.88 10.17
CA LEU A 182 -5.18 -17.19 10.04
C LEU A 182 -6.30 -18.01 10.72
N PHE A 183 -6.90 -17.42 11.73
CA PHE A 183 -8.01 -18.01 12.46
C PHE A 183 -9.33 -17.36 12.04
N GLY A 184 -10.24 -18.16 11.49
CA GLY A 184 -11.60 -17.73 11.16
C GLY A 184 -12.61 -18.14 12.24
N PRO A 185 -13.74 -17.42 12.35
CA PRO A 185 -14.78 -17.69 13.36
C PRO A 185 -15.46 -19.07 13.19
N ASP A 186 -15.42 -19.64 11.98
CA ASP A 186 -16.05 -20.93 11.67
C ASP A 186 -15.21 -22.13 12.10
N LEU A 187 -13.94 -21.92 12.46
CA LEU A 187 -13.07 -23.01 12.90
C LEU A 187 -13.52 -23.57 14.24
N PRO A 188 -13.48 -24.91 14.41
CA PRO A 188 -13.81 -25.55 15.67
C PRO A 188 -12.82 -25.17 16.78
N LEU A 189 -13.30 -24.96 17.98
CA LEU A 189 -12.49 -24.76 19.19
C LEU A 189 -13.00 -25.65 20.30
N ASP A 190 -12.09 -26.19 21.10
CA ASP A 190 -12.41 -26.89 22.33
C ASP A 190 -13.06 -25.94 23.35
N LYS A 191 -13.74 -26.52 24.35
CA LYS A 191 -14.43 -25.72 25.37
C LYS A 191 -13.42 -24.86 26.16
N LEU A 192 -13.78 -23.61 26.35
CA LEU A 192 -12.99 -22.69 27.17
C LEU A 192 -13.22 -22.97 28.66
N LEU A 193 -12.16 -23.39 29.35
CA LEU A 193 -12.16 -23.61 30.81
C LEU A 193 -11.62 -22.38 31.56
N ILE A 194 -12.29 -21.24 31.41
CA ILE A 194 -11.89 -19.96 32.01
C ILE A 194 -13.08 -19.33 32.72
N ARG A 195 -12.80 -18.49 33.72
CA ARG A 195 -13.83 -17.68 34.38
C ARG A 195 -14.53 -16.79 33.36
N GLN A 196 -15.85 -16.88 33.29
CA GLN A 196 -16.69 -16.15 32.32
C GLN A 196 -16.46 -14.63 32.38
N GLU A 197 -16.16 -14.08 33.55
CA GLU A 197 -15.84 -12.67 33.76
C GLU A 197 -14.65 -12.20 32.92
N PHE A 198 -13.59 -13.00 32.85
CA PHE A 198 -12.38 -12.69 32.09
C PHE A 198 -12.62 -12.78 30.59
N ALA A 199 -13.37 -13.78 30.15
CA ALA A 199 -13.78 -13.91 28.76
C ALA A 199 -14.67 -12.74 28.32
N GLY A 200 -15.59 -12.29 29.18
CA GLY A 200 -16.43 -11.12 28.93
C GLY A 200 -15.67 -9.81 28.90
N LEU A 201 -14.63 -9.66 29.73
CA LEU A 201 -13.75 -8.47 29.71
C LEU A 201 -12.98 -8.40 28.38
N LEU A 202 -12.32 -9.49 27.97
CA LEU A 202 -11.57 -9.54 26.72
C LEU A 202 -12.48 -9.31 25.52
N ARG A 203 -13.68 -9.88 25.50
CA ARG A 203 -14.66 -9.63 24.46
C ARG A 203 -14.97 -8.13 24.34
N ARG A 204 -15.27 -7.46 25.43
CA ARG A 204 -15.53 -6.00 25.46
C ARG A 204 -14.34 -5.18 24.97
N MET A 205 -13.11 -5.57 25.35
CA MET A 205 -11.89 -4.90 24.88
C MET A 205 -11.73 -5.04 23.35
N VAL A 206 -12.02 -6.21 22.80
CA VAL A 206 -11.95 -6.46 21.36
C VAL A 206 -13.13 -5.81 20.61
N GLU A 207 -14.33 -5.74 21.24
CA GLU A 207 -15.50 -5.05 20.68
C GLU A 207 -15.31 -3.54 20.62
N SER A 208 -14.77 -2.95 21.69
CA SER A 208 -14.50 -1.50 21.77
C SER A 208 -13.32 -1.07 20.89
N GLY A 209 -12.59 -2.05 20.36
CA GLY A 209 -11.41 -1.85 19.53
C GLY A 209 -11.71 -1.23 18.18
N GLY A 210 -11.80 0.08 18.21
CA GLY A 210 -11.28 0.89 17.14
C GLY A 210 -9.76 0.65 17.00
N ARG A 211 -8.99 1.65 16.71
CA ARG A 211 -7.53 1.61 16.54
C ARG A 211 -6.75 1.41 17.86
N GLY A 212 -7.15 0.44 18.69
CA GLY A 212 -6.53 0.23 20.01
C GLY A 212 -5.59 -0.96 20.07
N LEU A 213 -4.48 -0.81 20.79
CA LEU A 213 -3.56 -1.89 21.13
C LEU A 213 -4.00 -2.55 22.45
N THR A 214 -4.17 -3.88 22.44
CA THR A 214 -4.47 -4.66 23.65
C THR A 214 -3.29 -5.57 23.99
N ILE A 215 -2.75 -5.47 25.19
CA ILE A 215 -1.63 -6.28 25.66
C ILE A 215 -2.14 -7.32 26.65
N LEU A 216 -1.98 -8.62 26.33
CA LEU A 216 -2.27 -9.74 27.22
C LEU A 216 -0.99 -10.23 27.87
N LYS A 217 -0.84 -10.01 29.19
CA LYS A 217 0.28 -10.48 30.01
C LYS A 217 -0.11 -11.70 30.83
N GLY A 218 0.82 -12.62 31.02
CA GLY A 218 0.64 -13.83 31.85
C GLY A 218 1.70 -14.88 31.55
N PRO A 219 1.84 -15.91 32.39
CA PRO A 219 2.85 -16.96 32.22
C PRO A 219 2.67 -17.71 30.90
N GLU A 220 3.72 -18.35 30.45
CA GLU A 220 3.66 -19.28 29.33
C GLU A 220 2.68 -20.40 29.63
N GLY A 221 1.98 -20.92 28.63
CA GLY A 221 0.97 -21.96 28.83
C GLY A 221 -0.37 -21.49 29.43
N ALA A 222 -0.52 -20.22 29.83
CA ALA A 222 -1.78 -19.69 30.42
C ALA A 222 -2.96 -19.61 29.44
N GLY A 223 -2.84 -20.09 28.21
CA GLY A 223 -3.93 -20.14 27.25
C GLY A 223 -4.32 -18.79 26.62
N LYS A 224 -3.44 -17.76 26.67
CA LYS A 224 -3.73 -16.42 26.16
C LYS A 224 -4.21 -16.43 24.70
N ARG A 225 -3.52 -17.16 23.82
CA ARG A 225 -3.88 -17.28 22.40
C ARG A 225 -5.22 -18.01 22.20
N PHE A 226 -5.44 -19.08 22.97
CA PHE A 226 -6.69 -19.83 22.96
C PHE A 226 -7.89 -18.97 23.40
N LEU A 227 -7.70 -18.17 24.46
CA LEU A 227 -8.69 -17.22 24.94
C LEU A 227 -9.03 -16.17 23.86
N LEU A 228 -8.02 -15.65 23.17
CA LEU A 228 -8.24 -14.67 22.09
C LEU A 228 -9.00 -15.31 20.91
N LYS A 229 -8.69 -16.55 20.53
CA LYS A 229 -9.44 -17.30 19.52
C LYS A 229 -10.93 -17.42 19.89
N HIS A 230 -11.24 -17.69 21.15
CA HIS A 230 -12.63 -17.74 21.63
C HIS A 230 -13.32 -16.37 21.58
N ALA A 231 -12.62 -15.30 21.94
CA ALA A 231 -13.17 -13.94 21.85
C ALA A 231 -13.46 -13.56 20.38
N MET A 232 -12.51 -13.82 19.47
CA MET A 232 -12.68 -13.56 18.03
C MET A 232 -13.83 -14.37 17.44
N LYS A 233 -13.94 -15.66 17.79
CA LYS A 233 -15.07 -16.52 17.38
C LYS A 233 -16.40 -15.97 17.86
N ALA A 234 -16.49 -15.57 19.12
CA ALA A 234 -17.72 -15.00 19.70
C ALA A 234 -18.13 -13.68 19.02
N LEU A 235 -17.19 -12.94 18.46
CA LEU A 235 -17.41 -11.69 17.73
C LEU A 235 -17.61 -11.88 16.22
N GLY A 236 -17.48 -13.11 15.70
CA GLY A 236 -17.52 -13.38 14.28
C GLY A 236 -16.36 -12.73 13.50
N LYS A 237 -15.22 -12.46 14.16
CA LYS A 237 -14.06 -11.79 13.56
C LYS A 237 -12.95 -12.77 13.24
N THR A 238 -12.24 -12.50 12.15
CA THR A 238 -11.02 -13.21 11.76
C THR A 238 -9.80 -12.58 12.48
N CYS A 239 -8.81 -13.40 12.83
CA CYS A 239 -7.57 -12.95 13.46
C CYS A 239 -6.36 -13.61 12.81
N LEU A 240 -5.37 -12.81 12.44
CA LEU A 240 -4.06 -13.27 12.01
C LEU A 240 -3.14 -13.35 13.23
N PHE A 241 -2.64 -14.54 13.53
CA PHE A 241 -1.66 -14.77 14.58
C PHE A 241 -0.27 -14.84 13.96
N ALA A 242 0.69 -14.08 14.47
CA ALA A 242 2.08 -14.11 14.01
C ALA A 242 3.05 -14.35 15.19
N ASP A 243 3.86 -15.40 15.07
CA ASP A 243 4.93 -15.74 16.05
C ASP A 243 6.19 -14.96 15.69
N LEU A 244 6.54 -13.97 16.49
CA LEU A 244 7.72 -13.13 16.24
C LEU A 244 9.08 -13.88 16.32
N ARG A 245 9.08 -15.12 16.81
CA ARG A 245 10.28 -15.99 16.77
C ARG A 245 10.48 -16.71 15.45
N GLN A 246 9.42 -16.80 14.62
CA GLN A 246 9.42 -17.58 13.38
C GLN A 246 9.23 -16.73 12.13
N VAL A 247 8.97 -15.43 12.31
CA VAL A 247 8.78 -14.52 11.18
C VAL A 247 10.11 -14.40 10.40
N PRO A 248 10.09 -14.58 9.07
CA PRO A 248 11.30 -14.50 8.26
C PRO A 248 11.84 -13.07 8.16
N GLY A 249 13.16 -12.96 8.01
CA GLY A 249 13.85 -11.67 7.89
C GLY A 249 14.12 -10.98 9.22
N ASP A 250 14.25 -9.66 9.19
CA ASP A 250 14.31 -8.88 10.42
C ASP A 250 12.91 -8.66 11.02
N ILE A 251 12.88 -8.29 12.29
CA ILE A 251 11.63 -8.12 13.04
C ILE A 251 10.74 -7.05 12.44
N GLN A 252 11.32 -5.93 11.98
CA GLN A 252 10.58 -4.84 11.37
C GLN A 252 9.88 -5.31 10.10
N GLN A 253 10.60 -5.97 9.23
CA GLN A 253 10.08 -6.51 7.97
C GLN A 253 8.96 -7.52 8.23
N GLY A 254 9.17 -8.43 9.18
CA GLY A 254 8.18 -9.43 9.54
C GLY A 254 6.90 -8.86 10.15
N VAL A 255 7.02 -7.84 11.02
CA VAL A 255 5.85 -7.14 11.58
C VAL A 255 5.10 -6.38 10.49
N CYS A 256 5.79 -5.64 9.61
CA CYS A 256 5.17 -4.95 8.48
C CYS A 256 4.43 -5.92 7.55
N GLN A 257 5.02 -7.08 7.28
CA GLN A 257 4.39 -8.13 6.47
C GLN A 257 3.14 -8.72 7.15
N ALA A 258 3.21 -9.00 8.46
CA ALA A 258 2.04 -9.45 9.22
C ALA A 258 0.92 -8.38 9.24
N MET A 259 1.27 -7.11 9.40
CA MET A 259 0.30 -6.00 9.33
C MET A 259 -0.34 -5.91 7.95
N MET A 260 0.45 -6.02 6.88
CA MET A 260 -0.04 -6.03 5.50
C MET A 260 -1.02 -7.20 5.28
N LEU A 261 -0.65 -8.41 5.65
CA LEU A 261 -1.51 -9.59 5.53
C LEU A 261 -2.81 -9.44 6.35
N ALA A 262 -2.74 -8.86 7.55
CA ALA A 262 -3.93 -8.59 8.36
C ALA A 262 -4.88 -7.62 7.65
N VAL A 263 -4.35 -6.57 7.02
CA VAL A 263 -5.14 -5.63 6.20
C VAL A 263 -5.73 -6.32 4.99
N LEU A 264 -4.92 -7.06 4.22
CA LEU A 264 -5.37 -7.76 3.01
C LEU A 264 -6.46 -8.80 3.32
N THR A 265 -6.35 -9.52 4.44
CA THR A 265 -7.36 -10.49 4.87
C THR A 265 -8.55 -9.86 5.62
N GLY A 266 -8.45 -8.58 5.99
CA GLY A 266 -9.46 -7.90 6.81
C GLY A 266 -9.55 -8.46 8.23
N SER A 267 -8.44 -8.99 8.76
CA SER A 267 -8.36 -9.62 10.06
C SER A 267 -7.76 -8.68 11.11
N SER A 268 -8.05 -8.96 12.38
CA SER A 268 -7.29 -8.37 13.50
C SER A 268 -5.92 -9.04 13.58
N LEU A 269 -4.88 -8.30 13.94
CA LEU A 269 -3.52 -8.84 14.11
C LEU A 269 -3.25 -9.17 15.57
N CYS A 270 -2.71 -10.37 15.81
CA CYS A 270 -2.19 -10.79 17.11
C CYS A 270 -0.72 -11.18 16.98
N LEU A 271 0.17 -10.34 17.50
CA LEU A 271 1.59 -10.67 17.62
C LEU A 271 1.82 -11.37 18.95
N TYR A 272 2.54 -12.51 18.93
CA TYR A 272 2.88 -13.23 20.16
C TYR A 272 4.37 -13.58 20.20
N HIS A 273 4.86 -13.93 21.38
CA HIS A 273 6.29 -14.03 21.71
C HIS A 273 7.04 -12.68 21.52
N VAL A 274 6.36 -11.58 21.88
CA VAL A 274 6.92 -10.23 21.81
C VAL A 274 8.17 -10.08 22.70
N GLU A 275 8.28 -10.89 23.75
CA GLU A 275 9.46 -10.98 24.60
C GLU A 275 10.75 -11.35 23.85
N ALA A 276 10.63 -12.08 22.74
CA ALA A 276 11.79 -12.42 21.91
C ALA A 276 12.42 -11.16 21.28
N VAL A 277 11.59 -10.14 21.01
CA VAL A 277 12.02 -8.83 20.53
C VAL A 277 12.60 -7.99 21.66
N MET A 278 11.96 -8.03 22.84
CA MET A 278 12.34 -7.20 24.00
C MET A 278 13.61 -7.69 24.68
N SER A 279 13.96 -8.96 24.56
CA SER A 279 15.20 -9.56 25.07
C SER A 279 16.39 -9.45 24.12
N GLY A 280 16.16 -8.95 22.90
CA GLY A 280 17.19 -8.72 21.88
C GLY A 280 17.96 -7.42 22.07
N GLU A 281 18.80 -7.10 21.10
CA GLU A 281 19.53 -5.84 21.07
C GLU A 281 18.58 -4.64 21.02
N GLN A 282 18.99 -3.50 21.55
CA GLN A 282 18.21 -2.26 21.57
C GLN A 282 17.69 -1.82 20.17
N ALA A 283 18.41 -2.22 19.11
CA ALA A 283 18.03 -2.05 17.72
C ALA A 283 16.73 -2.80 17.36
N SER A 284 16.51 -4.01 17.90
CA SER A 284 15.31 -4.81 17.63
C SER A 284 14.06 -4.19 18.25
N LEU A 285 14.19 -3.58 19.42
CA LEU A 285 13.07 -2.89 20.09
C LEU A 285 12.67 -1.64 19.30
N SER A 286 13.65 -0.82 18.89
CA SER A 286 13.37 0.38 18.08
C SER A 286 12.76 0.04 16.72
N ALA A 287 13.20 -1.03 16.07
CA ALA A 287 12.63 -1.53 14.83
C ALA A 287 11.17 -1.99 15.00
N PHE A 288 10.86 -2.66 16.11
CA PHE A 288 9.51 -3.08 16.44
C PHE A 288 8.59 -1.88 16.72
N GLU A 289 9.05 -0.89 17.48
CA GLU A 289 8.31 0.35 17.74
C GLU A 289 8.03 1.13 16.45
N GLN A 290 9.02 1.22 15.56
CA GLN A 290 8.86 1.86 14.25
C GLN A 290 7.86 1.13 13.36
N ALA A 291 7.81 -0.19 13.42
CA ALA A 291 6.85 -0.98 12.63
C ALA A 291 5.40 -0.81 13.12
N LEU A 292 5.20 -0.48 14.40
CA LEU A 292 3.87 -0.26 15.00
C LEU A 292 3.38 1.19 14.91
N ALA A 293 4.28 2.14 14.65
CA ALA A 293 3.96 3.57 14.53
C ALA A 293 3.33 3.91 13.16
#